data_f90c4e00691be676efa4df005f759e0d
#
_entry.id   f90c4e00691be676efa4df005f759e0d
#
_cell.length_a   1.000
_cell.length_b   1.000
_cell.length_c   1.000
_cell.angle_alpha   90.00
_cell.angle_beta   90.00
_cell.angle_gamma   90.00
#
_symmetry.space_group_name_H-M   'P 1'
#
loop_
_entity.id
_entity.type
_entity.pdbx_description
1 polymer ?
#
loop_
_entity_poly.entity_id
_entity_poly.type
_entity_poly.pdbx_seq_one_letter_code
_entity_poly.pdbx_strand_id
1 'polypeptide(L)'
;MPGREQPAVKVAGLITGVALAATMGSCSSAPPSADQVLRIGAIPDQNPEKLNRLYGSLSDELSDSLNVAVRYVPVSNYAAAVSAFRSGSLDLVWFGGLTGVQARLQTPGAMVLAQRDIDAEFTSVFIANGASGLRPITSADQLVQ
;
A
#
# COMPACT_ATOMS: atom_id res chain seq x y z
N MET A 1 -54.99 55.77 55.62
CA MET A 1 -53.65 55.64 54.94
C MET A 1 -53.77 54.53 53.89
N PRO A 2 -53.42 54.82 52.67
CA PRO A 2 -53.92 54.09 51.49
C PRO A 2 -53.15 52.83 51.19
N GLY A 3 -53.92 51.78 50.86
CA GLY A 3 -53.43 50.53 50.33
C GLY A 3 -53.03 50.66 48.87
N ARG A 4 -51.91 50.10 48.52
CA ARG A 4 -51.38 50.09 47.15
C ARG A 4 -51.79 48.79 46.50
N GLU A 5 -52.64 48.86 45.50
CA GLU A 5 -53.00 47.78 44.64
C GLU A 5 -51.80 47.38 43.74
N GLN A 6 -51.46 46.10 43.64
CA GLN A 6 -50.49 45.61 42.68
C GLN A 6 -51.23 45.04 41.47
N PRO A 7 -50.78 45.32 40.25
CA PRO A 7 -51.40 44.74 39.08
C PRO A 7 -50.88 43.30 38.84
N ALA A 8 -51.81 42.44 38.50
CA ALA A 8 -51.58 41.07 38.10
C ALA A 8 -50.80 40.98 36.77
N VAL A 9 -49.63 40.32 36.82
CA VAL A 9 -48.83 39.99 35.61
C VAL A 9 -49.40 38.73 35.06
N LYS A 10 -49.93 38.74 33.87
CA LYS A 10 -50.29 37.58 33.07
C LYS A 10 -49.03 37.00 32.48
N VAL A 11 -48.61 35.82 32.93
CA VAL A 11 -47.54 35.05 32.32
C VAL A 11 -48.11 34.28 31.13
N ALA A 12 -47.80 34.73 29.93
CA ALA A 12 -48.07 34.01 28.72
C ALA A 12 -47.02 32.87 28.58
N GLY A 13 -47.45 31.63 28.66
CA GLY A 13 -46.61 30.48 28.46
C GLY A 13 -46.18 30.34 26.99
N LEU A 14 -44.88 30.55 26.75
CA LEU A 14 -44.26 30.27 25.46
C LEU A 14 -43.78 28.85 25.47
N ILE A 15 -44.50 27.96 24.79
CA ILE A 15 -44.11 26.55 24.56
C ILE A 15 -43.07 26.56 23.44
N THR A 16 -41.80 26.51 23.80
CA THR A 16 -40.72 26.36 22.85
C THR A 16 -40.58 24.90 22.47
N GLY A 17 -41.11 24.51 21.32
CA GLY A 17 -40.93 23.19 20.73
C GLY A 17 -39.48 23.01 20.31
N VAL A 18 -38.74 22.13 20.97
CA VAL A 18 -37.40 21.68 20.56
C VAL A 18 -37.59 20.71 19.40
N ALA A 19 -37.33 21.17 18.18
CA ALA A 19 -37.23 20.33 17.00
C ALA A 19 -35.88 19.59 17.04
N LEU A 20 -35.91 18.30 17.38
CA LEU A 20 -34.76 17.41 17.31
C LEU A 20 -34.48 17.09 15.84
N ALA A 21 -33.59 17.86 15.21
CA ALA A 21 -33.10 17.59 13.87
C ALA A 21 -32.16 16.39 13.93
N ALA A 22 -32.66 15.21 13.54
CA ALA A 22 -31.83 14.04 13.29
C ALA A 22 -30.96 14.30 12.05
N THR A 23 -29.70 14.68 12.25
CA THR A 23 -28.68 14.72 11.20
C THR A 23 -28.30 13.29 10.86
N MET A 24 -28.95 12.72 9.83
CA MET A 24 -28.47 11.50 9.19
C MET A 24 -27.13 11.85 8.52
N GLY A 25 -26.03 11.47 9.17
CA GLY A 25 -24.71 11.50 8.59
C GLY A 25 -24.67 10.55 7.40
N SER A 26 -24.89 11.07 6.19
CA SER A 26 -24.52 10.37 4.98
C SER A 26 -23.01 10.15 5.00
N CYS A 27 -22.56 8.91 5.25
CA CYS A 27 -21.22 8.47 4.86
C CYS A 27 -21.18 8.49 3.32
N SER A 28 -20.93 9.67 2.76
CA SER A 28 -20.57 9.81 1.37
C SER A 28 -19.15 9.29 1.26
N SER A 29 -18.97 8.08 0.76
CA SER A 29 -17.69 7.64 0.24
C SER A 29 -17.38 8.59 -0.92
N ALA A 30 -16.49 9.56 -0.67
CA ALA A 30 -16.02 10.44 -1.71
C ALA A 30 -15.44 9.58 -2.83
N PRO A 31 -15.75 9.83 -4.10
CA PRO A 31 -15.08 9.17 -5.20
C PRO A 31 -13.56 9.42 -5.03
N PRO A 32 -12.69 8.45 -5.42
CA PRO A 32 -11.25 8.62 -5.33
C PRO A 32 -10.89 9.94 -6.01
N SER A 33 -10.18 10.80 -5.27
CA SER A 33 -9.76 12.10 -5.78
C SER A 33 -8.89 11.86 -7.02
N ALA A 34 -9.15 12.58 -8.10
CA ALA A 34 -8.41 12.50 -9.38
C ALA A 34 -6.89 12.75 -9.24
N ASP A 35 -6.42 13.11 -8.04
CA ASP A 35 -5.03 13.36 -7.69
C ASP A 35 -4.30 12.15 -7.08
N GLN A 36 -4.97 11.01 -6.85
CA GLN A 36 -4.30 9.82 -6.31
C GLN A 36 -3.60 9.06 -7.45
N VAL A 37 -2.28 9.13 -7.47
CA VAL A 37 -1.42 8.34 -8.37
C VAL A 37 -0.93 7.11 -7.62
N LEU A 38 -1.28 5.92 -8.11
CA LEU A 38 -0.70 4.66 -7.64
C LEU A 38 0.72 4.53 -8.19
N ARG A 39 1.72 4.48 -7.32
CA ARG A 39 3.14 4.37 -7.70
C ARG A 39 3.56 2.92 -7.58
N ILE A 40 3.89 2.33 -8.72
CA ILE A 40 4.36 0.95 -8.75
C ILE A 40 5.87 0.88 -8.97
N GLY A 41 6.52 -0.08 -8.36
CA GLY A 41 7.95 -0.33 -8.46
C GLY A 41 8.28 -1.80 -8.69
N ALA A 42 9.54 -2.07 -8.98
CA ALA A 42 10.07 -3.41 -9.08
C ALA A 42 11.53 -3.46 -8.64
N ILE A 43 12.00 -4.61 -8.18
CA ILE A 43 13.44 -4.83 -8.01
C ILE A 43 14.16 -4.76 -9.37
N PRO A 44 15.38 -4.20 -9.44
CA PRO A 44 16.10 -4.04 -10.71
C PRO A 44 16.81 -5.35 -11.09
N ASP A 45 16.05 -6.38 -11.41
CA ASP A 45 16.52 -7.71 -11.80
C ASP A 45 16.79 -7.87 -13.31
N GLN A 46 16.49 -6.82 -14.09
CA GLN A 46 16.70 -6.73 -15.53
C GLN A 46 17.32 -5.36 -15.89
N ASN A 47 17.68 -5.20 -17.15
CA ASN A 47 18.15 -3.88 -17.61
C ASN A 47 17.02 -2.83 -17.54
N PRO A 48 17.39 -1.54 -17.33
CA PRO A 48 16.41 -0.48 -17.12
C PRO A 48 15.40 -0.29 -18.26
N GLU A 49 15.82 -0.45 -19.51
CA GLU A 49 14.93 -0.32 -20.67
C GLU A 49 13.84 -1.40 -20.68
N LYS A 50 14.23 -2.64 -20.37
CA LYS A 50 13.28 -3.76 -20.28
C LYS A 50 12.30 -3.54 -19.14
N LEU A 51 12.77 -3.10 -17.97
CA LEU A 51 11.92 -2.80 -16.81
C LEU A 51 10.93 -1.67 -17.12
N ASN A 52 11.40 -0.57 -17.71
CA ASN A 52 10.54 0.54 -18.11
C ASN A 52 9.44 0.10 -19.08
N ARG A 53 9.77 -0.75 -20.07
CA ARG A 53 8.76 -1.26 -21.00
C ARG A 53 7.75 -2.18 -20.32
N LEU A 54 8.21 -3.15 -19.52
CA LEU A 54 7.34 -4.12 -18.86
C LEU A 54 6.41 -3.46 -17.85
N TYR A 55 6.96 -2.67 -16.95
CA TYR A 55 6.19 -2.01 -15.90
C TYR A 55 5.45 -0.77 -16.38
N GLY A 56 5.87 -0.16 -17.49
CA GLY A 56 5.08 0.82 -18.21
C GLY A 56 3.79 0.23 -18.74
N SER A 57 3.86 -0.89 -19.49
CA SER A 57 2.66 -1.60 -19.97
C SER A 57 1.77 -2.07 -18.82
N LEU A 58 2.35 -2.53 -17.70
CA LEU A 58 1.57 -2.89 -16.51
C LEU A 58 0.88 -1.66 -15.89
N SER A 59 1.55 -0.49 -15.89
CA SER A 59 0.96 0.75 -15.40
C SER A 59 -0.25 1.18 -16.23
N ASP A 60 -0.14 1.06 -17.54
CA ASP A 60 -1.22 1.39 -18.48
C ASP A 60 -2.44 0.47 -18.24
N GLU A 61 -2.22 -0.84 -18.18
CA GLU A 61 -3.29 -1.83 -17.91
C GLU A 61 -3.96 -1.63 -16.56
N LEU A 62 -3.17 -1.35 -15.50
CA LEU A 62 -3.72 -1.05 -14.19
C LEU A 62 -4.47 0.28 -14.16
N SER A 63 -4.00 1.29 -14.90
CA SER A 63 -4.70 2.57 -14.99
C SER A 63 -6.07 2.40 -15.62
N ASP A 64 -6.15 1.65 -16.71
CA ASP A 64 -7.40 1.39 -17.43
C ASP A 64 -8.36 0.54 -16.59
N SER A 65 -7.84 -0.51 -15.94
CA SER A 65 -8.66 -1.43 -15.15
C SER A 65 -9.19 -0.83 -13.86
N LEU A 66 -8.39 0.01 -13.19
CA LEU A 66 -8.71 0.59 -11.89
C LEU A 66 -9.31 2.01 -11.99
N ASN A 67 -9.27 2.61 -13.16
CA ASN A 67 -9.67 4.01 -13.39
C ASN A 67 -8.97 5.00 -12.45
N VAL A 68 -7.67 4.77 -12.20
CA VAL A 68 -6.79 5.64 -11.41
C VAL A 68 -5.48 5.84 -12.17
N ALA A 69 -4.80 6.97 -11.95
CA ALA A 69 -3.48 7.16 -12.53
C ALA A 69 -2.48 6.18 -11.90
N VAL A 70 -1.79 5.39 -12.71
CA VAL A 70 -0.71 4.49 -12.25
C VAL A 70 0.61 4.90 -12.89
N ARG A 71 1.71 4.86 -12.14
CA ARG A 71 3.03 5.23 -12.63
C ARG A 71 4.09 4.27 -12.15
N TYR A 72 4.87 3.74 -13.07
CA TYR A 72 6.09 3.04 -12.73
C TYR A 72 7.19 4.02 -12.26
N VAL A 73 7.80 3.72 -11.13
CA VAL A 73 8.91 4.48 -10.53
C VAL A 73 10.11 3.54 -10.41
N PRO A 74 11.12 3.70 -11.27
CA PRO A 74 12.32 2.88 -11.21
C PRO A 74 13.12 3.14 -9.93
N VAL A 75 13.78 2.12 -9.44
CA VAL A 75 14.67 2.18 -8.28
C VAL A 75 16.09 1.76 -8.67
N SER A 76 17.09 2.26 -7.93
CA SER A 76 18.50 2.04 -8.25
C SER A 76 19.04 0.67 -7.84
N ASN A 77 18.47 0.04 -6.81
CA ASN A 77 18.91 -1.25 -6.30
C ASN A 77 17.82 -1.92 -5.44
N TYR A 78 18.07 -3.15 -5.02
CA TYR A 78 17.12 -3.96 -4.24
C TYR A 78 16.76 -3.33 -2.88
N ALA A 79 17.74 -2.77 -2.17
CA ALA A 79 17.51 -2.12 -0.88
C ALA A 79 16.68 -0.82 -1.04
N ALA A 80 16.89 -0.08 -2.14
CA ALA A 80 16.12 1.11 -2.47
C ALA A 80 14.64 0.76 -2.71
N ALA A 81 14.33 -0.38 -3.34
CA ALA A 81 12.95 -0.85 -3.50
C ALA A 81 12.26 -1.08 -2.16
N VAL A 82 12.91 -1.78 -1.23
CA VAL A 82 12.39 -2.02 0.13
C VAL A 82 12.19 -0.70 0.89
N SER A 83 13.18 0.20 0.82
CA SER A 83 13.11 1.50 1.50
C SER A 83 11.99 2.38 0.96
N ALA A 84 11.82 2.45 -0.36
CA ALA A 84 10.78 3.23 -1.01
C ALA A 84 9.37 2.72 -0.67
N PHE A 85 9.20 1.39 -0.60
CA PHE A 85 7.95 0.78 -0.17
C PHE A 85 7.66 1.07 1.30
N ARG A 86 8.64 0.89 2.18
CA ARG A 86 8.50 1.20 3.61
C ARG A 86 8.16 2.65 3.89
N SER A 87 8.75 3.59 3.14
CA SER A 87 8.48 5.04 3.29
C SER A 87 7.17 5.49 2.67
N GLY A 88 6.43 4.62 1.98
CA GLY A 88 5.24 4.98 1.23
C GLY A 88 5.54 5.79 -0.05
N SER A 89 6.79 5.78 -0.54
CA SER A 89 7.13 6.35 -1.84
C SER A 89 6.73 5.45 -3.01
N LEU A 90 6.51 4.16 -2.74
CA LEU A 90 5.90 3.18 -3.62
C LEU A 90 4.73 2.51 -2.91
N ASP A 91 3.65 2.32 -3.63
CA ASP A 91 2.40 1.76 -3.11
C ASP A 91 2.28 0.26 -3.41
N LEU A 92 2.80 -0.17 -4.57
CA LEU A 92 2.83 -1.56 -5.03
C LEU A 92 4.22 -1.88 -5.58
N VAL A 93 4.81 -3.01 -5.21
CA VAL A 93 6.16 -3.37 -5.69
C VAL A 93 6.24 -4.85 -6.04
N TRP A 94 6.85 -5.12 -7.18
CA TRP A 94 7.27 -6.47 -7.53
C TRP A 94 8.60 -6.79 -6.88
N PHE A 95 8.55 -7.66 -5.88
CA PHE A 95 9.72 -8.09 -5.12
C PHE A 95 10.17 -9.50 -5.50
N GLY A 96 11.45 -9.80 -5.29
CA GLY A 96 11.94 -11.16 -5.19
C GLY A 96 11.72 -11.74 -3.78
N GLY A 97 12.00 -13.02 -3.59
CA GLY A 97 11.73 -13.72 -2.32
C GLY A 97 12.29 -13.02 -1.08
N LEU A 98 13.59 -12.74 -1.04
CA LEU A 98 14.24 -12.09 0.10
C LEU A 98 13.72 -10.67 0.33
N THR A 99 13.67 -9.84 -0.71
CA THR A 99 13.22 -8.45 -0.59
C THR A 99 11.73 -8.35 -0.25
N GLY A 100 10.92 -9.29 -0.72
CA GLY A 100 9.51 -9.39 -0.35
C GLY A 100 9.31 -9.69 1.14
N VAL A 101 10.11 -10.61 1.69
CA VAL A 101 10.12 -10.88 3.14
C VAL A 101 10.57 -9.65 3.92
N GLN A 102 11.65 -9.00 3.50
CA GLN A 102 12.17 -7.78 4.14
C GLN A 102 11.14 -6.64 4.12
N ALA A 103 10.47 -6.43 2.99
CA ALA A 103 9.43 -5.41 2.86
C ALA A 103 8.27 -5.65 3.82
N ARG A 104 7.76 -6.89 3.91
CA ARG A 104 6.67 -7.27 4.82
C ARG A 104 7.03 -7.11 6.29
N LEU A 105 8.25 -7.51 6.68
CA LEU A 105 8.73 -7.36 8.07
C LEU A 105 8.88 -5.90 8.49
N GLN A 106 9.18 -5.01 7.54
CA GLN A 106 9.44 -3.60 7.79
C GLN A 106 8.24 -2.69 7.56
N THR A 107 7.15 -3.21 7.01
CA THR A 107 5.95 -2.42 6.68
C THR A 107 4.71 -3.11 7.25
N PRO A 108 4.23 -2.69 8.44
CA PRO A 108 3.00 -3.22 9.01
C PRO A 108 1.81 -3.06 8.04
N GLY A 109 1.03 -4.12 7.88
CA GLY A 109 -0.10 -4.13 6.95
C GLY A 109 0.24 -4.46 5.50
N ALA A 110 1.52 -4.61 5.14
CA ALA A 110 1.91 -5.06 3.81
C ALA A 110 1.44 -6.50 3.56
N MET A 111 0.85 -6.74 2.39
CA MET A 111 0.34 -8.06 2.00
C MET A 111 0.83 -8.45 0.60
N VAL A 112 0.89 -9.75 0.34
CA VAL A 112 1.15 -10.28 -1.00
C VAL A 112 -0.16 -10.34 -1.76
N LEU A 113 -0.21 -9.73 -2.93
CA LEU A 113 -1.42 -9.70 -3.77
C LEU A 113 -1.37 -10.73 -4.90
N ALA A 114 -0.18 -10.96 -5.47
CA ALA A 114 0.00 -11.87 -6.59
C ALA A 114 1.40 -12.50 -6.58
N GLN A 115 1.52 -13.65 -7.19
CA GLN A 115 2.76 -14.38 -7.44
C GLN A 115 2.64 -15.05 -8.81
N ARG A 116 3.75 -15.14 -9.57
CA ARG A 116 3.77 -15.92 -10.81
C ARG A 116 3.84 -17.40 -10.49
N ASP A 117 3.23 -18.24 -11.31
CA ASP A 117 3.25 -19.69 -11.14
C ASP A 117 4.69 -20.24 -11.10
N ILE A 118 5.56 -19.72 -11.97
CA ILE A 118 6.97 -20.11 -12.01
C ILE A 118 7.73 -19.77 -10.71
N ASP A 119 7.31 -18.78 -9.97
CA ASP A 119 7.96 -18.40 -8.71
C ASP A 119 7.57 -19.35 -7.56
N ALA A 120 6.47 -20.08 -7.68
CA ALA A 120 6.06 -21.09 -6.72
C ALA A 120 6.96 -22.34 -6.76
N GLU A 121 7.56 -22.60 -7.92
CA GLU A 121 8.45 -23.75 -8.16
C GLU A 121 9.91 -23.30 -8.40
N PHE A 122 10.28 -22.11 -7.90
CA PHE A 122 11.60 -21.54 -8.11
C PHE A 122 12.70 -22.41 -7.48
N THR A 123 13.69 -22.81 -8.31
CA THR A 123 14.84 -23.59 -7.88
C THR A 123 16.09 -22.71 -7.89
N SER A 124 16.80 -22.68 -6.77
CA SER A 124 18.13 -22.06 -6.67
C SER A 124 19.21 -23.13 -6.78
N VAL A 125 20.31 -22.77 -7.43
CA VAL A 125 21.48 -23.64 -7.54
C VAL A 125 22.72 -22.93 -7.02
N PHE A 126 23.59 -23.68 -6.36
CA PHE A 126 24.94 -23.22 -6.03
C PHE A 126 25.88 -23.55 -7.18
N ILE A 127 26.67 -22.58 -7.59
CA ILE A 127 27.73 -22.76 -8.58
C ILE A 127 29.08 -22.44 -7.95
N ALA A 128 30.06 -23.26 -8.21
CA ALA A 128 31.43 -23.04 -7.75
C ALA A 128 32.38 -22.99 -8.95
N ASN A 129 33.47 -22.22 -8.81
CA ASN A 129 34.55 -22.25 -9.79
C ASN A 129 35.21 -23.63 -9.79
N GLY A 130 35.44 -24.22 -10.97
CA GLY A 130 36.07 -25.52 -11.10
C GLY A 130 37.46 -25.63 -10.43
N ALA A 131 38.19 -24.49 -10.33
CA ALA A 131 39.49 -24.43 -9.65
C ALA A 131 39.38 -24.39 -8.10
N SER A 132 38.15 -24.27 -7.53
CA SER A 132 37.97 -24.23 -6.08
C SER A 132 38.19 -25.57 -5.39
N GLY A 133 38.22 -26.67 -6.13
CA GLY A 133 38.32 -28.02 -5.57
C GLY A 133 37.03 -28.50 -4.86
N LEU A 134 35.99 -27.68 -4.83
CA LEU A 134 34.70 -28.07 -4.24
C LEU A 134 34.02 -29.17 -5.06
N ARG A 135 33.48 -30.14 -4.36
CA ARG A 135 32.68 -31.24 -4.96
C ARG A 135 31.20 -30.91 -4.88
N PRO A 136 30.33 -31.53 -5.69
CA PRO A 136 28.91 -31.40 -5.57
C PRO A 136 28.43 -31.66 -4.15
N ILE A 137 27.64 -30.75 -3.63
CA ILE A 137 27.04 -30.81 -2.29
C ILE A 137 25.73 -31.57 -2.38
N THR A 138 25.60 -32.63 -1.60
CA THR A 138 24.45 -33.54 -1.63
C THR A 138 23.59 -33.45 -0.36
N SER A 139 24.08 -32.74 0.67
CA SER A 139 23.34 -32.50 1.92
C SER A 139 23.69 -31.12 2.49
N ALA A 140 22.76 -30.54 3.26
CA ALA A 140 22.95 -29.24 3.91
C ALA A 140 24.12 -29.21 4.89
N ASP A 141 24.44 -30.32 5.55
CA ASP A 141 25.53 -30.45 6.51
C ASP A 141 26.92 -30.22 5.88
N GLN A 142 27.03 -30.42 4.58
CA GLN A 142 28.27 -30.18 3.82
C GLN A 142 28.52 -28.68 3.52
N LEU A 143 27.55 -27.81 3.79
CA LEU A 143 27.68 -26.34 3.64
C LEU A 143 28.36 -25.69 4.84
N VAL A 144 28.51 -26.40 5.99
CA VAL A 144 28.92 -25.81 7.28
C VAL A 144 30.32 -26.28 7.69
N GLN A 145 31.04 -26.99 6.82
CA GLN A 145 32.42 -27.43 7.04
C GLN A 145 33.42 -26.43 6.39
#